data_fcf51a37aa30fdd8d89b29d464271ab6
#
_entry.id   fcf51a37aa30fdd8d89b29d464271ab6
#
_cell.length_a   1.000
_cell.length_b   1.000
_cell.length_c   1.000
_cell.angle_alpha   90.00
_cell.angle_beta   90.00
_cell.angle_gamma   90.00
#
_symmetry.space_group_name_H-M   'P 1'
#
loop_
_entity.id
_entity.type
_entity.pdbx_description
1 polymer ?
#
loop_
_entity_poly.entity_id
_entity_poly.type
_entity_poly.pdbx_seq_one_letter_code
_entity_poly.pdbx_strand_id
1 'polypeptide(L)'
;MELYPNLIADELLACYLQKPSLMIESKFPIDKNEFVVQLHKIIFVACYNLYADGCNTISIMDIENWLSPYETQYNIYKDNNGSEYINTIIEITDKSNFEHYYTEFKKFSCLRTYKEIGFDITKFYDITKSEESQLENLNQYSTQDIINHFDGLQTGVRRQFKSSAAKEEYIAGADFLQTMEEFAETPLLGNSFQSGYLNAIFNGMYGFIIRGAKSGAGKTVLSMGDMCKATITQVYDVNLGKYIKNKSRKGKGLFINTELDLRKEIDPMIIAWISKVPRNHIIKNAYVDDEKERVIKASEILAESGLYVVDDPEFTTKSLIDTIKYYVYNYGVETVCFDYIQNNGFVAKEISSETKVPQREDMVLLALTDRLKQVQRECDVSLITAIQLNGQEDNMENPNESCLAGGKANVRKTDGTMIMLRPTKKELAQVDVLIGKWNQQNNPIKFGEKVIPNNVIHIIKGRGSEYPIGLKVYQYVDLGTSTSIDMFCTDRDNSPLDVKNLVIEYNE
;
A
#
# COMPACT_ATOMS: atom_id res chain seq x y z
N MET A 1 -32.89 -5.33 32.49
CA MET A 1 -32.44 -3.93 32.42
C MET A 1 -31.81 -3.70 31.05
N GLU A 2 -32.23 -2.68 30.35
CA GLU A 2 -31.52 -2.23 29.15
C GLU A 2 -30.13 -1.75 29.55
N LEU A 3 -29.14 -1.99 28.71
CA LEU A 3 -27.74 -1.57 28.93
C LEU A 3 -27.63 -0.02 28.80
N TYR A 4 -28.40 0.69 29.64
CA TYR A 4 -28.49 2.16 29.63
C TYR A 4 -28.57 2.69 31.06
N PRO A 5 -27.60 3.48 31.50
CA PRO A 5 -27.54 4.01 32.85
C PRO A 5 -28.37 5.29 32.95
N ASN A 6 -29.70 5.18 33.20
CA ASN A 6 -30.60 6.34 33.21
C ASN A 6 -30.09 7.46 34.10
N LEU A 7 -29.71 7.16 35.35
CA LEU A 7 -29.24 8.19 36.30
C LEU A 7 -27.97 8.90 35.80
N ILE A 8 -26.98 8.15 35.26
CA ILE A 8 -25.78 8.75 34.72
C ILE A 8 -26.07 9.58 33.46
N ALA A 9 -27.04 9.16 32.66
CA ALA A 9 -27.47 9.91 31.48
C ALA A 9 -28.16 11.22 31.88
N ASP A 10 -28.97 11.20 32.95
CA ASP A 10 -29.61 12.38 33.55
C ASP A 10 -28.56 13.38 34.04
N GLU A 11 -27.57 12.90 34.81
CA GLU A 11 -26.50 13.72 35.38
C GLU A 11 -25.64 14.32 34.25
N LEU A 12 -25.31 13.53 33.23
CA LEU A 12 -24.55 13.99 32.07
C LEU A 12 -25.33 15.06 31.29
N LEU A 13 -26.62 14.83 31.05
CA LEU A 13 -27.49 15.77 30.37
C LEU A 13 -27.62 17.08 31.14
N ALA A 14 -27.77 17.02 32.47
CA ALA A 14 -27.80 18.18 33.35
C ALA A 14 -26.49 18.99 33.28
N CYS A 15 -25.33 18.33 33.17
CA CYS A 15 -24.05 19.01 32.95
C CYS A 15 -24.03 19.79 31.62
N TYR A 16 -24.56 19.22 30.56
CA TYR A 16 -24.65 19.90 29.25
C TYR A 16 -25.63 21.10 29.30
N LEU A 17 -26.73 20.98 29.99
CA LEU A 17 -27.68 22.08 30.19
C LEU A 17 -27.06 23.24 30.98
N GLN A 18 -26.27 22.94 32.03
CA GLN A 18 -25.58 23.93 32.84
C GLN A 18 -24.33 24.54 32.17
N LYS A 19 -23.67 23.80 31.30
CA LYS A 19 -22.46 24.22 30.57
C LYS A 19 -22.46 23.65 29.15
N PRO A 20 -23.19 24.26 28.20
CA PRO A 20 -23.35 23.73 26.83
C PRO A 20 -22.05 23.57 26.06
N SER A 21 -21.00 24.36 26.36
CA SER A 21 -19.68 24.25 25.71
C SER A 21 -19.06 22.85 25.84
N LEU A 22 -19.43 22.06 26.84
CA LEU A 22 -18.92 20.70 27.03
C LEU A 22 -19.32 19.76 25.88
N MET A 23 -20.41 20.05 25.16
CA MET A 23 -20.87 19.22 24.03
C MET A 23 -19.97 19.28 22.80
N ILE A 24 -19.14 20.33 22.66
CA ILE A 24 -18.25 20.56 21.52
C ILE A 24 -16.78 20.41 21.88
N GLU A 25 -16.46 20.11 23.13
CA GLU A 25 -15.09 19.90 23.54
C GLU A 25 -14.52 18.62 22.89
N SER A 26 -13.45 18.75 22.11
CA SER A 26 -12.82 17.62 21.39
C SER A 26 -12.32 16.50 22.31
N LYS A 27 -12.09 16.80 23.59
CA LYS A 27 -11.72 15.81 24.62
C LYS A 27 -12.88 14.88 24.98
N PHE A 28 -14.13 15.34 24.82
CA PHE A 28 -15.33 14.64 25.25
C PHE A 28 -16.33 14.43 24.09
N PRO A 29 -15.96 13.68 23.04
CA PRO A 29 -16.84 13.47 21.90
C PRO A 29 -18.07 12.66 22.30
N ILE A 30 -19.26 13.16 21.93
CA ILE A 30 -20.53 12.51 22.16
C ILE A 30 -21.43 12.62 20.93
N ASP A 31 -22.19 11.55 20.65
CA ASP A 31 -23.16 11.52 19.56
C ASP A 31 -24.60 11.40 20.13
N LYS A 32 -25.55 12.05 19.48
CA LYS A 32 -26.98 12.01 19.87
C LYS A 32 -27.56 10.59 19.91
N ASN A 33 -27.00 9.65 19.16
CA ASN A 33 -27.47 8.26 19.12
C ASN A 33 -26.99 7.44 20.32
N GLU A 34 -26.07 7.97 21.11
CA GLU A 34 -25.67 7.35 22.36
C GLU A 34 -26.76 7.47 23.43
N PHE A 35 -27.67 8.43 23.29
CA PHE A 35 -28.88 8.54 24.13
C PHE A 35 -29.99 7.65 23.57
N VAL A 36 -30.33 6.59 24.31
CA VAL A 36 -31.36 5.61 23.91
C VAL A 36 -32.76 6.11 24.24
N VAL A 37 -32.94 6.77 25.41
CA VAL A 37 -34.20 7.34 25.83
C VAL A 37 -34.52 8.55 24.95
N GLN A 38 -35.72 8.53 24.36
CA GLN A 38 -36.12 9.57 23.40
C GLN A 38 -36.15 10.97 24.02
N LEU A 39 -36.58 11.11 25.27
CA LEU A 39 -36.56 12.38 25.96
C LEU A 39 -35.15 12.94 26.10
N HIS A 40 -34.17 12.10 26.51
CA HIS A 40 -32.79 12.51 26.66
C HIS A 40 -32.19 12.95 25.32
N LYS A 41 -32.47 12.17 24.25
CA LYS A 41 -32.03 12.52 22.91
C LYS A 41 -32.59 13.84 22.41
N ILE A 42 -33.90 14.09 22.64
CA ILE A 42 -34.58 15.33 22.26
C ILE A 42 -33.96 16.53 22.99
N ILE A 43 -33.77 16.43 24.29
CA ILE A 43 -33.17 17.51 25.10
C ILE A 43 -31.73 17.77 24.67
N PHE A 44 -30.95 16.72 24.49
CA PHE A 44 -29.55 16.85 24.03
C PHE A 44 -29.46 17.54 22.65
N VAL A 45 -30.30 17.14 21.69
CA VAL A 45 -30.30 17.71 20.33
C VAL A 45 -30.75 19.18 20.37
N ALA A 46 -31.78 19.52 21.16
CA ALA A 46 -32.20 20.89 21.31
C ALA A 46 -31.09 21.77 21.92
N CYS A 47 -30.47 21.29 23.00
CA CYS A 47 -29.36 21.97 23.66
C CYS A 47 -28.15 22.17 22.72
N TYR A 48 -27.80 21.16 21.97
CA TYR A 48 -26.66 21.21 21.00
C TYR A 48 -26.92 22.25 19.90
N ASN A 49 -28.12 22.25 19.30
CA ASN A 49 -28.41 23.19 18.22
C ASN A 49 -28.53 24.64 18.74
N LEU A 50 -29.18 24.86 19.88
CA LEU A 50 -29.25 26.18 20.52
C LEU A 50 -27.84 26.75 20.80
N TYR A 51 -26.92 25.90 21.27
CA TYR A 51 -25.55 26.30 21.51
C TYR A 51 -24.81 26.61 20.19
N ALA A 52 -25.02 25.78 19.16
CA ALA A 52 -24.44 25.99 17.83
C ALA A 52 -24.94 27.30 17.18
N ASP A 53 -26.19 27.68 17.46
CA ASP A 53 -26.81 28.96 17.05
C ASP A 53 -26.36 30.17 17.89
N GLY A 54 -25.45 29.96 18.86
CA GLY A 54 -24.82 31.04 19.66
C GLY A 54 -25.40 31.26 21.04
N CYS A 55 -26.35 30.43 21.53
CA CYS A 55 -26.90 30.51 22.88
C CYS A 55 -25.91 29.95 23.91
N ASN A 56 -25.11 30.80 24.54
CA ASN A 56 -24.13 30.35 25.56
C ASN A 56 -24.77 29.86 26.88
N THR A 57 -25.98 30.30 27.18
CA THR A 57 -26.81 29.87 28.30
C THR A 57 -28.15 29.44 27.74
N ILE A 58 -28.63 28.26 28.11
CA ILE A 58 -29.85 27.68 27.58
C ILE A 58 -30.87 27.54 28.69
N SER A 59 -31.98 28.25 28.56
CA SER A 59 -33.11 28.12 29.48
C SER A 59 -34.12 27.08 29.00
N ILE A 60 -35.00 26.64 29.89
CA ILE A 60 -36.12 25.75 29.54
C ILE A 60 -36.99 26.37 28.45
N MET A 61 -37.23 27.70 28.52
CA MET A 61 -38.01 28.42 27.51
C MET A 61 -37.34 28.38 26.12
N ASP A 62 -35.99 28.44 26.05
CA ASP A 62 -35.27 28.31 24.79
C ASP A 62 -35.46 26.93 24.19
N ILE A 63 -35.41 25.87 25.01
CA ILE A 63 -35.63 24.47 24.56
C ILE A 63 -37.08 24.31 24.06
N GLU A 64 -38.08 24.80 24.79
CA GLU A 64 -39.48 24.72 24.37
C GLU A 64 -39.72 25.49 23.05
N ASN A 65 -39.17 26.69 22.92
CA ASN A 65 -39.27 27.47 21.72
C ASN A 65 -38.60 26.77 20.52
N TRP A 66 -37.41 26.18 20.73
CA TRP A 66 -36.71 25.44 19.70
C TRP A 66 -37.46 24.18 19.28
N LEU A 67 -38.10 23.48 20.21
CA LEU A 67 -38.87 22.27 19.94
C LEU A 67 -40.25 22.57 19.31
N SER A 68 -40.82 23.74 19.52
CA SER A 68 -42.19 24.06 19.10
C SER A 68 -42.51 23.80 17.61
N PRO A 69 -41.60 23.98 16.63
CA PRO A 69 -41.84 23.63 15.25
C PRO A 69 -41.80 22.11 14.95
N TYR A 70 -41.28 21.30 15.87
CA TYR A 70 -41.12 19.85 15.74
C TYR A 70 -42.19 19.10 16.53
N GLU A 71 -43.39 19.03 15.97
CA GLU A 71 -44.61 18.55 16.67
C GLU A 71 -44.39 17.21 17.41
N THR A 72 -43.80 16.20 16.73
CA THR A 72 -43.59 14.88 17.34
C THR A 72 -42.66 14.95 18.56
N GLN A 73 -41.52 15.63 18.44
CA GLN A 73 -40.53 15.76 19.50
C GLN A 73 -41.06 16.63 20.66
N TYR A 74 -41.81 17.67 20.32
CA TYR A 74 -42.44 18.54 21.30
C TYR A 74 -43.51 17.81 22.13
N ASN A 75 -44.32 16.95 21.50
CA ASN A 75 -45.29 16.13 22.20
C ASN A 75 -44.61 15.15 23.16
N ILE A 76 -43.56 14.44 22.71
CA ILE A 76 -42.76 13.55 23.59
C ILE A 76 -42.20 14.33 24.79
N TYR A 77 -41.67 15.51 24.55
CA TYR A 77 -41.15 16.38 25.62
C TYR A 77 -42.27 16.77 26.63
N LYS A 78 -43.46 17.17 26.16
CA LYS A 78 -44.61 17.55 27.00
C LYS A 78 -45.16 16.34 27.76
N ASP A 79 -45.36 15.20 27.11
CA ASP A 79 -45.92 13.99 27.70
C ASP A 79 -45.04 13.43 28.82
N ASN A 80 -43.74 13.74 28.80
CA ASN A 80 -42.79 13.37 29.84
C ASN A 80 -42.50 14.52 30.84
N ASN A 81 -43.33 15.56 30.92
CA ASN A 81 -43.13 16.73 31.79
C ASN A 81 -41.71 17.34 31.65
N GLY A 82 -41.20 17.51 30.40
CA GLY A 82 -39.82 17.84 30.09
C GLY A 82 -39.26 19.04 30.87
N SER A 83 -40.09 20.09 31.12
CA SER A 83 -39.69 21.27 31.90
C SER A 83 -39.40 20.92 33.36
N GLU A 84 -40.27 20.14 34.00
CA GLU A 84 -40.08 19.67 35.37
C GLU A 84 -38.92 18.68 35.48
N TYR A 85 -38.82 17.79 34.52
CA TYR A 85 -37.70 16.85 34.39
C TYR A 85 -36.35 17.56 34.32
N ILE A 86 -36.20 18.58 33.46
CA ILE A 86 -34.96 19.37 33.33
C ILE A 86 -34.61 20.05 34.65
N ASN A 87 -35.57 20.68 35.32
CA ASN A 87 -35.34 21.29 36.61
C ASN A 87 -34.84 20.28 37.65
N THR A 88 -35.48 19.11 37.70
CA THR A 88 -35.12 18.05 38.65
C THR A 88 -33.69 17.56 38.43
N ILE A 89 -33.29 17.25 37.19
CA ILE A 89 -31.94 16.73 36.92
C ILE A 89 -30.88 17.81 37.17
N ILE A 90 -31.14 19.07 36.88
CA ILE A 90 -30.22 20.17 37.17
C ILE A 90 -30.03 20.37 38.68
N GLU A 91 -31.12 20.26 39.46
CA GLU A 91 -31.09 20.46 40.91
C GLU A 91 -30.28 19.39 41.64
N ILE A 92 -30.35 18.13 41.20
CA ILE A 92 -29.65 17.00 41.85
C ILE A 92 -28.22 16.78 41.37
N THR A 93 -27.82 17.41 40.26
CA THR A 93 -26.52 17.12 39.59
C THR A 93 -25.44 18.12 39.99
N ASP A 94 -24.31 17.61 40.46
CA ASP A 94 -23.10 18.41 40.62
C ASP A 94 -22.26 18.37 39.34
N LYS A 95 -22.23 19.47 38.60
CA LYS A 95 -21.46 19.61 37.35
C LYS A 95 -19.94 19.45 37.49
N SER A 96 -19.42 19.52 38.74
CA SER A 96 -17.97 19.28 38.95
C SER A 96 -17.57 17.82 38.68
N ASN A 97 -18.55 16.91 38.71
CA ASN A 97 -18.34 15.47 38.43
C ASN A 97 -18.55 15.10 36.94
N PHE A 98 -18.59 16.06 36.04
CA PHE A 98 -18.85 15.84 34.61
C PHE A 98 -17.96 14.73 33.99
N GLU A 99 -16.66 14.75 34.26
CA GLU A 99 -15.73 13.72 33.67
C GLU A 99 -16.09 12.32 34.16
N HIS A 100 -16.58 12.15 35.39
CA HIS A 100 -17.06 10.88 35.90
C HIS A 100 -18.32 10.42 35.15
N TYR A 101 -19.34 11.28 35.07
CA TYR A 101 -20.58 10.94 34.37
C TYR A 101 -20.35 10.63 32.90
N TYR A 102 -19.53 11.42 32.22
CA TYR A 102 -19.15 11.18 30.84
C TYR A 102 -18.48 9.83 30.68
N THR A 103 -17.48 9.51 31.52
CA THR A 103 -16.72 8.25 31.44
C THR A 103 -17.60 7.05 31.64
N GLU A 104 -18.50 7.08 32.65
CA GLU A 104 -19.41 5.99 32.90
C GLU A 104 -20.44 5.84 31.78
N PHE A 105 -21.02 6.94 31.30
CA PHE A 105 -21.94 6.91 30.16
C PHE A 105 -21.31 6.30 28.92
N LYS A 106 -20.08 6.71 28.58
CA LYS A 106 -19.31 6.18 27.42
C LYS A 106 -19.02 4.69 27.57
N LYS A 107 -18.80 4.20 28.78
CA LYS A 107 -18.58 2.77 29.04
C LYS A 107 -19.82 1.95 28.65
N PHE A 108 -21.00 2.35 29.04
CA PHE A 108 -22.25 1.72 28.64
C PHE A 108 -22.53 1.86 27.15
N SER A 109 -22.28 3.02 26.57
CA SER A 109 -22.40 3.26 25.13
C SER A 109 -21.50 2.33 24.32
N CYS A 110 -20.25 2.19 24.74
CA CYS A 110 -19.28 1.26 24.13
C CYS A 110 -19.79 -0.19 24.15
N LEU A 111 -20.28 -0.66 25.30
CA LEU A 111 -20.82 -2.02 25.43
C LEU A 111 -22.07 -2.25 24.57
N ARG A 112 -22.97 -1.25 24.47
CA ARG A 112 -24.13 -1.33 23.57
C ARG A 112 -23.68 -1.51 22.14
N THR A 113 -22.73 -0.68 21.68
CA THR A 113 -22.21 -0.77 20.32
C THR A 113 -21.64 -2.15 20.01
N TYR A 114 -20.83 -2.73 20.91
CA TYR A 114 -20.31 -4.09 20.71
C TYR A 114 -21.42 -5.14 20.70
N LYS A 115 -22.44 -5.01 21.57
CA LYS A 115 -23.60 -5.91 21.56
C LYS A 115 -24.41 -5.83 20.27
N GLU A 116 -24.67 -4.63 19.77
CA GLU A 116 -25.43 -4.37 18.55
C GLU A 116 -24.76 -4.98 17.31
N ILE A 117 -23.44 -4.95 17.24
CA ILE A 117 -22.67 -5.60 16.16
C ILE A 117 -22.43 -7.10 16.39
N GLY A 118 -23.01 -7.69 17.45
CA GLY A 118 -23.05 -9.13 17.67
C GLY A 118 -21.94 -9.72 18.54
N PHE A 119 -21.15 -8.91 19.23
CA PHE A 119 -20.16 -9.41 20.19
C PHE A 119 -20.82 -9.85 21.51
N ASP A 120 -20.27 -10.92 22.10
CA ASP A 120 -20.63 -11.34 23.45
C ASP A 120 -20.00 -10.40 24.49
N ILE A 121 -20.84 -9.70 25.22
CA ILE A 121 -20.44 -8.75 26.26
C ILE A 121 -20.53 -9.32 27.69
N THR A 122 -20.88 -10.58 27.87
CA THR A 122 -21.14 -11.21 29.16
C THR A 122 -19.96 -11.12 30.14
N LYS A 123 -18.74 -11.05 29.62
CA LYS A 123 -17.55 -10.79 30.44
C LYS A 123 -17.64 -9.50 31.26
N PHE A 124 -18.22 -8.45 30.70
CA PHE A 124 -18.30 -7.12 31.31
C PHE A 124 -19.66 -6.86 31.94
N TYR A 125 -20.72 -7.31 31.28
CA TYR A 125 -22.09 -7.10 31.68
C TYR A 125 -22.95 -8.33 31.39
N ASP A 126 -23.27 -9.10 32.42
CA ASP A 126 -24.02 -10.35 32.35
C ASP A 126 -25.43 -10.17 32.88
N ILE A 127 -26.42 -10.10 32.00
CA ILE A 127 -27.84 -9.86 32.33
C ILE A 127 -28.46 -10.95 33.22
N THR A 128 -27.79 -12.08 33.43
CA THR A 128 -28.28 -13.14 34.32
C THR A 128 -27.95 -12.89 35.79
N LYS A 129 -27.06 -11.94 36.08
CA LYS A 129 -26.65 -11.56 37.44
C LYS A 129 -27.49 -10.40 37.99
N SER A 130 -27.42 -10.19 39.29
CA SER A 130 -28.06 -9.02 39.93
C SER A 130 -27.42 -7.71 39.41
N GLU A 131 -28.21 -6.63 39.43
CA GLU A 131 -27.75 -5.32 38.97
C GLU A 131 -26.51 -4.85 39.73
N GLU A 132 -26.48 -5.02 41.04
CA GLU A 132 -25.35 -4.67 41.90
C GLU A 132 -24.07 -5.41 41.49
N SER A 133 -24.17 -6.74 41.28
CA SER A 133 -23.04 -7.56 40.83
C SER A 133 -22.57 -7.19 39.43
N GLN A 134 -23.46 -6.77 38.54
CA GLN A 134 -23.11 -6.32 37.19
C GLN A 134 -22.32 -5.00 37.22
N LEU A 135 -22.78 -4.03 38.04
CA LEU A 135 -22.12 -2.75 38.21
C LEU A 135 -20.74 -2.91 38.87
N GLU A 136 -20.66 -3.75 39.94
CA GLU A 136 -19.37 -4.06 40.58
C GLU A 136 -18.37 -4.66 39.58
N ASN A 137 -18.80 -5.58 38.71
CA ASN A 137 -17.96 -6.13 37.69
C ASN A 137 -17.54 -5.08 36.64
N LEU A 138 -18.49 -4.30 36.12
CA LEU A 138 -18.23 -3.29 35.09
C LEU A 138 -17.30 -2.18 35.61
N ASN A 139 -17.40 -1.81 36.91
CA ASN A 139 -16.55 -0.79 37.53
C ASN A 139 -15.07 -1.18 37.62
N GLN A 140 -14.73 -2.46 37.44
CA GLN A 140 -13.33 -2.92 37.37
C GLN A 140 -12.66 -2.59 36.04
N TYR A 141 -13.42 -2.18 35.02
CA TYR A 141 -12.92 -1.96 33.66
C TYR A 141 -13.12 -0.51 33.23
N SER A 142 -12.13 0.04 32.55
CA SER A 142 -12.28 1.29 31.78
C SER A 142 -12.89 1.02 30.41
N THR A 143 -13.36 2.06 29.75
CA THR A 143 -13.78 1.96 28.32
C THR A 143 -12.66 1.43 27.44
N GLN A 144 -11.41 1.80 27.74
CA GLN A 144 -10.24 1.32 26.99
C GLN A 144 -10.00 -0.17 27.20
N ASP A 145 -10.23 -0.71 28.41
CA ASP A 145 -10.09 -2.15 28.68
C ASP A 145 -11.12 -2.97 27.88
N ILE A 146 -12.34 -2.44 27.75
CA ILE A 146 -13.40 -3.05 26.94
C ILE A 146 -12.98 -3.07 25.46
N ILE A 147 -12.53 -1.95 24.92
CA ILE A 147 -12.04 -1.85 23.54
C ILE A 147 -10.87 -2.81 23.30
N ASN A 148 -9.86 -2.79 24.19
CA ASN A 148 -8.69 -3.66 24.08
C ASN A 148 -9.04 -5.15 24.11
N HIS A 149 -10.07 -5.53 24.87
CA HIS A 149 -10.52 -6.92 24.90
C HIS A 149 -11.06 -7.36 23.53
N PHE A 150 -11.95 -6.57 22.92
CA PHE A 150 -12.55 -6.91 21.63
C PHE A 150 -11.53 -6.82 20.49
N ASP A 151 -10.62 -5.85 20.54
CA ASP A 151 -9.46 -5.80 19.62
C ASP A 151 -8.58 -7.04 19.76
N GLY A 152 -8.39 -7.53 20.99
CA GLY A 152 -7.68 -8.78 21.26
C GLY A 152 -8.35 -9.98 20.60
N LEU A 153 -9.67 -10.11 20.68
CA LEU A 153 -10.44 -11.14 20.01
C LEU A 153 -10.31 -11.07 18.49
N GLN A 154 -10.46 -9.88 17.91
CA GLN A 154 -10.26 -9.65 16.47
C GLN A 154 -8.83 -9.96 16.04
N THR A 155 -7.84 -9.57 16.85
CA THR A 155 -6.43 -9.89 16.61
C THR A 155 -6.18 -11.40 16.66
N GLY A 156 -6.85 -12.12 17.57
CA GLY A 156 -6.84 -13.58 17.64
C GLY A 156 -7.36 -14.22 16.35
N VAL A 157 -8.51 -13.75 15.85
CA VAL A 157 -9.06 -14.18 14.57
C VAL A 157 -8.12 -13.85 13.41
N ARG A 158 -7.55 -12.64 13.37
CA ARG A 158 -6.57 -12.26 12.35
C ARG A 158 -5.32 -13.16 12.38
N ARG A 159 -4.83 -13.50 13.58
CA ARG A 159 -3.69 -14.44 13.73
C ARG A 159 -4.00 -15.82 13.17
N GLN A 160 -5.24 -16.30 13.36
CA GLN A 160 -5.65 -17.63 12.91
C GLN A 160 -5.89 -17.72 11.39
N PHE A 161 -6.38 -16.63 10.76
CA PHE A 161 -6.86 -16.65 9.37
C PHE A 161 -6.14 -15.69 8.41
N LYS A 162 -5.29 -14.78 8.91
CA LYS A 162 -4.45 -13.91 8.07
C LYS A 162 -2.99 -14.11 8.42
N SER A 163 -2.24 -14.68 7.51
CA SER A 163 -0.79 -14.89 7.60
C SER A 163 0.04 -13.61 7.34
N SER A 164 -0.46 -12.42 7.61
CA SER A 164 0.29 -11.20 7.35
C SER A 164 0.39 -10.30 8.57
N ALA A 165 1.61 -9.98 8.96
CA ALA A 165 2.04 -9.04 10.01
C ALA A 165 1.78 -9.43 11.48
N ALA A 166 1.12 -10.54 11.81
CA ALA A 166 1.18 -11.11 13.16
C ALA A 166 2.54 -11.79 13.37
N LYS A 167 3.08 -11.76 14.59
CA LYS A 167 4.21 -12.62 14.95
C LYS A 167 3.80 -14.06 14.67
N GLU A 168 4.35 -14.66 13.65
CA GLU A 168 4.29 -16.12 13.49
C GLU A 168 5.21 -16.73 14.54
N GLU A 169 4.64 -17.34 15.52
CA GLU A 169 5.36 -18.14 16.50
C GLU A 169 5.27 -19.59 16.07
N TYR A 170 6.36 -20.16 15.61
CA TYR A 170 6.46 -21.59 15.30
C TYR A 170 7.70 -22.21 15.94
N ILE A 171 7.68 -23.49 16.16
CA ILE A 171 8.85 -24.24 16.62
C ILE A 171 9.74 -24.47 15.39
N ALA A 172 10.96 -23.95 15.41
CA ALA A 172 11.89 -24.09 14.30
C ALA A 172 12.08 -25.60 13.95
N GLY A 173 11.83 -25.94 12.67
CA GLY A 173 11.90 -27.30 12.17
C GLY A 173 10.61 -28.12 12.32
N ALA A 174 9.58 -27.64 13.02
CA ALA A 174 8.25 -28.22 12.91
C ALA A 174 7.75 -28.03 11.47
N ASP A 175 7.13 -29.04 10.90
CA ASP A 175 6.56 -29.03 9.55
C ASP A 175 7.57 -28.80 8.39
N PHE A 176 8.90 -28.84 8.67
CA PHE A 176 9.91 -28.60 7.63
C PHE A 176 9.87 -29.62 6.49
N LEU A 177 9.45 -30.85 6.76
CA LEU A 177 9.27 -31.87 5.73
C LEU A 177 8.16 -31.50 4.75
N GLN A 178 7.06 -30.95 5.23
CA GLN A 178 5.98 -30.42 4.39
C GLN A 178 6.48 -29.25 3.55
N THR A 179 7.22 -28.32 4.14
CA THR A 179 7.84 -27.20 3.42
C THR A 179 8.80 -27.66 2.32
N MET A 180 9.55 -28.75 2.55
CA MET A 180 10.39 -29.35 1.52
C MET A 180 9.59 -29.92 0.35
N GLU A 181 8.46 -30.56 0.61
CA GLU A 181 7.56 -31.07 -0.43
C GLU A 181 6.97 -29.90 -1.25
N GLU A 182 6.54 -28.83 -0.57
CA GLU A 182 6.06 -27.60 -1.22
C GLU A 182 7.14 -26.97 -2.11
N PHE A 183 8.39 -26.89 -1.67
CA PHE A 183 9.51 -26.38 -2.48
C PHE A 183 9.85 -27.28 -3.68
N ALA A 184 9.64 -28.58 -3.55
CA ALA A 184 9.84 -29.52 -4.63
C ALA A 184 8.79 -29.35 -5.75
N GLU A 185 7.55 -29.06 -5.37
CA GLU A 185 6.44 -28.79 -6.30
C GLU A 185 6.48 -27.37 -6.86
N THR A 186 6.75 -26.39 -6.01
CA THR A 186 6.76 -24.96 -6.36
C THR A 186 8.00 -24.29 -5.76
N PRO A 187 9.12 -24.26 -6.51
CA PRO A 187 10.30 -23.54 -6.05
C PRO A 187 10.00 -22.08 -5.70
N LEU A 188 10.63 -21.58 -4.64
CA LEU A 188 10.44 -20.20 -4.17
C LEU A 188 11.05 -19.20 -5.16
N LEU A 189 10.32 -18.94 -6.25
CA LEU A 189 10.70 -18.00 -7.29
C LEU A 189 9.71 -16.84 -7.34
N GLY A 190 10.26 -15.63 -7.43
CA GLY A 190 9.49 -14.42 -7.72
C GLY A 190 9.07 -14.35 -9.18
N ASN A 191 8.28 -13.35 -9.54
CA ASN A 191 7.85 -13.13 -10.92
C ASN A 191 9.04 -12.86 -11.85
N SER A 192 8.91 -13.23 -13.14
CA SER A 192 10.03 -13.15 -14.07
C SER A 192 10.39 -11.71 -14.43
N PHE A 193 11.66 -11.33 -14.30
CA PHE A 193 12.23 -10.20 -15.04
C PHE A 193 12.32 -10.54 -16.54
N GLN A 194 12.48 -9.53 -17.39
CA GLN A 194 12.89 -9.74 -18.77
C GLN A 194 14.29 -10.39 -18.87
N SER A 195 15.17 -10.06 -17.93
CA SER A 195 16.55 -10.54 -17.85
C SER A 195 16.64 -11.88 -17.13
N GLY A 196 17.17 -12.89 -17.82
CA GLY A 196 17.44 -14.19 -17.22
C GLY A 196 18.58 -14.14 -16.19
N TYR A 197 19.53 -13.24 -16.34
CA TYR A 197 20.57 -13.02 -15.33
C TYR A 197 20.00 -12.41 -14.05
N LEU A 198 19.09 -11.42 -14.16
CA LEU A 198 18.42 -10.86 -12.98
C LEU A 198 17.52 -11.90 -12.29
N ASN A 199 16.88 -12.78 -13.06
CA ASN A 199 16.13 -13.91 -12.50
C ASN A 199 17.04 -14.82 -11.67
N ALA A 200 18.23 -15.15 -12.15
CA ALA A 200 19.18 -15.98 -11.40
C ALA A 200 19.73 -15.26 -10.17
N ILE A 201 20.02 -13.96 -10.27
CA ILE A 201 20.62 -13.18 -9.20
C ILE A 201 19.62 -12.92 -8.05
N PHE A 202 18.35 -12.66 -8.37
CA PHE A 202 17.33 -12.29 -7.40
C PHE A 202 16.28 -13.39 -7.14
N ASN A 203 16.41 -14.56 -7.77
CA ASN A 203 15.36 -15.58 -7.81
C ASN A 203 14.03 -15.03 -8.37
N GLY A 204 14.11 -14.24 -9.45
CA GLY A 204 13.00 -13.46 -9.98
C GLY A 204 12.71 -12.18 -9.16
N MET A 205 11.60 -11.52 -9.47
CA MET A 205 11.10 -10.37 -8.71
C MET A 205 10.50 -10.86 -7.38
N TYR A 206 11.35 -11.25 -6.44
CA TYR A 206 10.94 -11.75 -5.13
C TYR A 206 11.07 -10.66 -4.06
N GLY A 207 9.99 -10.48 -3.29
CA GLY A 207 9.96 -9.50 -2.20
C GLY A 207 9.94 -8.05 -2.69
N PHE A 208 10.77 -7.18 -2.11
CA PHE A 208 10.84 -5.76 -2.41
C PHE A 208 12.16 -5.39 -3.08
N ILE A 209 12.10 -4.94 -4.33
CA ILE A 209 13.27 -4.63 -5.16
C ILE A 209 13.26 -3.15 -5.55
N ILE A 210 14.42 -2.49 -5.43
CA ILE A 210 14.64 -1.10 -5.86
C ILE A 210 15.60 -1.06 -7.06
N ARG A 211 15.20 -0.31 -8.11
CA ARG A 211 16.02 0.03 -9.28
C ARG A 211 16.42 1.51 -9.22
N GLY A 212 17.68 1.78 -8.91
CA GLY A 212 18.25 3.13 -8.99
C GLY A 212 18.69 3.49 -10.40
N ALA A 213 18.36 4.69 -10.89
CA ALA A 213 18.89 5.19 -12.14
C ALA A 213 18.77 6.73 -12.25
N LYS A 214 19.53 7.34 -13.16
CA LYS A 214 19.40 8.75 -13.51
C LYS A 214 18.03 9.06 -14.16
N SER A 215 17.63 10.32 -14.11
CA SER A 215 16.49 10.79 -14.91
C SER A 215 16.75 10.52 -16.40
N GLY A 216 15.71 10.07 -17.12
CA GLY A 216 15.82 9.77 -18.55
C GLY A 216 16.65 8.53 -18.91
N ALA A 217 17.11 7.72 -17.94
CA ALA A 217 17.86 6.49 -18.20
C ALA A 217 16.99 5.28 -18.60
N GLY A 218 15.66 5.44 -18.68
CA GLY A 218 14.75 4.35 -19.06
C GLY A 218 14.22 3.51 -17.90
N LYS A 219 14.20 4.06 -16.65
CA LYS A 219 13.66 3.37 -15.47
C LYS A 219 12.25 2.81 -15.72
N THR A 220 11.33 3.70 -16.07
CA THR A 220 9.92 3.37 -16.35
C THR A 220 9.78 2.36 -17.48
N VAL A 221 10.54 2.54 -18.57
CA VAL A 221 10.52 1.64 -19.74
C VAL A 221 10.88 0.22 -19.35
N LEU A 222 11.97 0.03 -18.59
CA LEU A 222 12.40 -1.29 -18.15
C LEU A 222 11.49 -1.88 -17.08
N SER A 223 11.00 -1.07 -16.14
CA SER A 223 10.03 -1.53 -15.14
C SER A 223 8.72 -1.96 -15.80
N MET A 224 8.25 -1.22 -16.81
CA MET A 224 7.08 -1.62 -17.58
C MET A 224 7.33 -2.90 -18.38
N GLY A 225 8.49 -3.06 -18.98
CA GLY A 225 8.86 -4.30 -19.67
C GLY A 225 8.88 -5.51 -18.73
N ASP A 226 9.38 -5.37 -17.51
CA ASP A 226 9.33 -6.42 -16.49
C ASP A 226 7.89 -6.72 -16.07
N MET A 227 7.06 -5.71 -15.89
CA MET A 227 5.63 -5.89 -15.62
C MET A 227 4.92 -6.62 -16.77
N CYS A 228 5.21 -6.25 -18.01
CA CYS A 228 4.69 -6.97 -19.19
C CYS A 228 5.13 -8.43 -19.20
N LYS A 229 6.40 -8.72 -18.91
CA LYS A 229 6.91 -10.10 -18.84
C LYS A 229 6.18 -10.95 -17.81
N ALA A 230 5.84 -10.36 -16.65
CA ALA A 230 5.16 -11.04 -15.56
C ALA A 230 3.65 -11.21 -15.77
N THR A 231 3.00 -10.37 -16.59
CA THR A 231 1.52 -10.26 -16.59
C THR A 231 0.85 -10.51 -17.94
N ILE A 232 1.51 -10.18 -19.06
CA ILE A 232 0.90 -10.27 -20.40
C ILE A 232 0.79 -11.73 -20.83
N THR A 233 -0.34 -12.10 -21.42
CA THR A 233 -0.66 -13.49 -21.81
C THR A 233 0.07 -13.94 -23.05
N GLN A 234 0.23 -13.07 -24.04
CA GLN A 234 0.85 -13.39 -25.33
C GLN A 234 1.77 -12.24 -25.79
N VAL A 235 2.81 -12.58 -26.52
CA VAL A 235 3.76 -11.63 -27.10
C VAL A 235 4.10 -12.02 -28.53
N TYR A 236 4.33 -11.03 -29.39
CA TYR A 236 4.74 -11.30 -30.77
C TYR A 236 6.17 -11.81 -30.82
N ASP A 237 6.37 -12.98 -31.41
CA ASP A 237 7.71 -13.51 -31.74
C ASP A 237 8.08 -13.09 -33.13
N VAL A 238 9.07 -12.24 -33.23
CA VAL A 238 9.52 -11.68 -34.49
C VAL A 238 10.16 -12.75 -35.41
N ASN A 239 10.75 -13.80 -34.84
CA ASN A 239 11.38 -14.87 -35.64
C ASN A 239 10.33 -15.82 -36.21
N LEU A 240 9.27 -16.11 -35.44
CA LEU A 240 8.17 -16.96 -35.89
C LEU A 240 7.09 -16.20 -36.65
N GLY A 241 7.12 -14.86 -36.66
CA GLY A 241 6.13 -14.00 -37.31
C GLY A 241 4.70 -14.17 -36.77
N LYS A 242 4.55 -14.50 -35.48
CA LYS A 242 3.24 -14.75 -34.85
C LYS A 242 3.24 -14.48 -33.35
N TYR A 243 2.06 -14.31 -32.79
CA TYR A 243 1.87 -14.27 -31.34
C TYR A 243 2.05 -15.65 -30.71
N ILE A 244 2.80 -15.69 -29.62
CA ILE A 244 3.05 -16.90 -28.82
C ILE A 244 2.62 -16.67 -27.37
N LYS A 245 2.28 -17.75 -26.65
CA LYS A 245 2.01 -17.71 -25.22
C LYS A 245 3.24 -17.23 -24.45
N ASN A 246 3.06 -16.29 -23.55
CA ASN A 246 4.09 -15.88 -22.61
C ASN A 246 4.13 -16.82 -21.40
N LYS A 247 4.99 -17.81 -21.44
CA LYS A 247 5.14 -18.81 -20.37
C LYS A 247 5.68 -18.23 -19.05
N SER A 248 6.24 -17.03 -19.07
CA SER A 248 6.76 -16.37 -17.86
C SER A 248 5.70 -15.56 -17.11
N ARG A 249 4.45 -15.53 -17.62
CA ARG A 249 3.33 -14.92 -16.95
C ARG A 249 2.97 -15.74 -15.70
N LYS A 250 2.94 -15.09 -14.52
CA LYS A 250 2.49 -15.71 -13.28
C LYS A 250 1.03 -15.35 -12.97
N GLY A 251 0.67 -14.07 -13.07
CA GLY A 251 -0.65 -13.62 -12.67
C GLY A 251 -0.98 -12.20 -13.12
N LYS A 252 -1.75 -11.50 -12.30
CA LYS A 252 -2.16 -10.12 -12.54
C LYS A 252 -1.16 -9.12 -11.94
N GLY A 253 -1.07 -7.94 -12.54
CA GLY A 253 -0.16 -6.88 -12.09
C GLY A 253 -0.82 -5.53 -11.90
N LEU A 254 -0.19 -4.72 -11.07
CA LEU A 254 -0.55 -3.32 -10.83
C LEU A 254 0.67 -2.43 -11.10
N PHE A 255 0.53 -1.48 -12.01
CA PHE A 255 1.50 -0.42 -12.24
C PHE A 255 0.93 0.91 -11.73
N ILE A 256 1.59 1.50 -10.73
CA ILE A 256 1.20 2.80 -10.18
C ILE A 256 2.14 3.85 -10.76
N ASN A 257 1.59 4.71 -11.60
CA ASN A 257 2.26 5.79 -12.30
C ASN A 257 2.11 7.10 -11.52
N THR A 258 3.14 7.94 -11.59
CA THR A 258 3.10 9.26 -10.92
C THR A 258 3.45 10.43 -11.83
N GLU A 259 3.90 10.18 -13.06
CA GLU A 259 4.43 11.26 -13.93
C GLU A 259 3.95 11.21 -15.38
N LEU A 260 3.70 10.02 -15.94
CA LEU A 260 3.47 9.88 -17.38
C LEU A 260 1.99 9.90 -17.75
N ASP A 261 1.67 10.38 -18.95
CA ASP A 261 0.31 10.28 -19.50
C ASP A 261 -0.04 8.81 -19.81
N LEU A 262 -1.15 8.32 -19.25
CA LEU A 262 -1.55 6.92 -19.38
C LEU A 262 -1.74 6.53 -20.86
N ARG A 263 -2.45 7.33 -21.65
CA ARG A 263 -2.83 6.98 -23.02
C ARG A 263 -1.76 7.31 -24.05
N LYS A 264 -0.99 8.37 -23.80
CA LYS A 264 0.02 8.84 -24.79
C LYS A 264 1.40 8.22 -24.56
N GLU A 265 1.68 7.75 -23.36
CA GLU A 265 3.00 7.25 -23.00
C GLU A 265 2.96 5.82 -22.48
N ILE A 266 2.11 5.50 -21.50
CA ILE A 266 2.04 4.16 -20.87
C ILE A 266 1.45 3.12 -21.84
N ASP A 267 0.25 3.34 -22.39
CA ASP A 267 -0.37 2.39 -23.32
C ASP A 267 0.52 2.10 -24.53
N PRO A 268 1.08 3.12 -25.24
CA PRO A 268 2.00 2.86 -26.35
C PRO A 268 3.26 2.08 -25.97
N MET A 269 3.73 2.22 -24.71
CA MET A 269 4.88 1.50 -24.19
C MET A 269 4.58 0.01 -24.01
N ILE A 270 3.41 -0.32 -23.44
CA ILE A 270 2.94 -1.68 -23.26
C ILE A 270 2.65 -2.35 -24.63
N ILE A 271 1.92 -1.65 -25.50
CA ILE A 271 1.59 -2.14 -26.85
C ILE A 271 2.87 -2.40 -27.66
N ALA A 272 3.87 -1.53 -27.56
CA ALA A 272 5.16 -1.74 -28.22
C ALA A 272 5.88 -3.01 -27.70
N TRP A 273 5.79 -3.29 -26.40
CA TRP A 273 6.35 -4.51 -25.84
C TRP A 273 5.63 -5.78 -26.35
N ILE A 274 4.30 -5.75 -26.41
CA ILE A 274 3.48 -6.90 -26.86
C ILE A 274 3.64 -7.16 -28.35
N SER A 275 3.54 -6.10 -29.17
CA SER A 275 3.55 -6.19 -30.65
C SER A 275 4.93 -6.24 -31.27
N LYS A 276 5.97 -5.86 -30.52
CA LYS A 276 7.33 -5.60 -31.01
C LYS A 276 7.38 -4.54 -32.12
N VAL A 277 6.40 -3.62 -32.12
CA VAL A 277 6.36 -2.44 -32.99
C VAL A 277 6.95 -1.25 -32.23
N PRO A 278 7.88 -0.49 -32.80
CA PRO A 278 8.47 0.66 -32.14
C PRO A 278 7.40 1.70 -31.72
N ARG A 279 7.48 2.19 -30.49
CA ARG A 279 6.54 3.18 -29.92
C ARG A 279 6.33 4.43 -30.80
N ASN A 280 7.41 4.87 -31.47
CA ASN A 280 7.32 6.02 -32.36
C ASN A 280 6.47 5.75 -33.63
N HIS A 281 6.40 4.51 -34.12
CA HIS A 281 5.51 4.13 -35.22
C HIS A 281 4.06 4.15 -34.75
N ILE A 282 3.78 3.68 -33.53
CA ILE A 282 2.46 3.68 -32.92
C ILE A 282 1.95 5.12 -32.74
N ILE A 283 2.75 5.96 -32.07
CA ILE A 283 2.36 7.35 -31.73
C ILE A 283 2.18 8.22 -33.00
N LYS A 284 3.01 8.01 -34.00
CA LYS A 284 2.96 8.77 -35.26
C LYS A 284 2.02 8.18 -36.29
N ASN A 285 1.38 7.03 -35.99
CA ASN A 285 0.57 6.24 -36.94
C ASN A 285 1.33 5.96 -38.26
N ALA A 286 2.64 5.66 -38.14
CA ALA A 286 3.57 5.47 -39.25
C ALA A 286 4.00 4.00 -39.31
N TYR A 287 3.03 3.13 -39.52
CA TYR A 287 3.22 1.68 -39.58
C TYR A 287 3.87 1.23 -40.87
N VAL A 288 4.68 0.17 -40.79
CA VAL A 288 5.33 -0.51 -41.90
C VAL A 288 4.82 -1.96 -41.92
N ASP A 289 4.59 -2.51 -43.11
CA ASP A 289 4.14 -3.90 -43.33
C ASP A 289 2.92 -4.28 -42.45
N ASP A 290 3.03 -5.35 -41.63
CA ASP A 290 2.00 -5.90 -40.77
C ASP A 290 1.90 -5.21 -39.39
N GLU A 291 2.65 -4.14 -39.15
CA GLU A 291 2.74 -3.52 -37.83
C GLU A 291 1.39 -3.05 -37.28
N LYS A 292 0.52 -2.51 -38.16
CA LYS A 292 -0.81 -2.05 -37.74
C LYS A 292 -1.67 -3.21 -37.21
N GLU A 293 -1.65 -4.35 -37.89
CA GLU A 293 -2.41 -5.54 -37.49
C GLU A 293 -1.87 -6.10 -36.17
N ARG A 294 -0.55 -6.11 -36.00
CA ARG A 294 0.10 -6.49 -34.73
C ARG A 294 -0.29 -5.58 -33.59
N VAL A 295 -0.37 -4.28 -33.80
CA VAL A 295 -0.78 -3.31 -32.77
C VAL A 295 -2.23 -3.51 -32.37
N ILE A 296 -3.14 -3.74 -33.34
CA ILE A 296 -4.54 -4.04 -33.05
C ILE A 296 -4.64 -5.30 -32.19
N LYS A 297 -3.97 -6.37 -32.57
CA LYS A 297 -3.97 -7.63 -31.80
C LYS A 297 -3.35 -7.46 -30.42
N ALA A 298 -2.30 -6.67 -30.28
CA ALA A 298 -1.67 -6.36 -28.99
C ALA A 298 -2.62 -5.61 -28.06
N SER A 299 -3.48 -4.74 -28.59
CA SER A 299 -4.51 -4.03 -27.80
C SER A 299 -5.56 -4.99 -27.22
N GLU A 300 -6.01 -5.99 -28.00
CA GLU A 300 -6.91 -7.04 -27.53
C GLU A 300 -6.26 -7.86 -26.39
N ILE A 301 -5.01 -8.29 -26.60
CA ILE A 301 -4.25 -9.06 -25.61
C ILE A 301 -4.07 -8.26 -24.31
N LEU A 302 -3.78 -6.96 -24.40
CA LEU A 302 -3.65 -6.10 -23.22
C LEU A 302 -4.93 -5.99 -22.42
N ALA A 303 -6.07 -5.82 -23.10
CA ALA A 303 -7.36 -5.71 -22.45
C ALA A 303 -7.74 -6.95 -21.61
N GLU A 304 -7.23 -8.13 -22.00
CA GLU A 304 -7.50 -9.41 -21.33
C GLU A 304 -6.40 -9.84 -20.34
N SER A 305 -5.25 -9.13 -20.29
CA SER A 305 -4.06 -9.59 -19.56
C SER A 305 -4.14 -9.48 -18.04
N GLY A 306 -4.97 -8.57 -17.50
CA GLY A 306 -5.04 -8.30 -16.06
C GLY A 306 -3.90 -7.42 -15.55
N LEU A 307 -3.27 -6.62 -16.41
CA LEU A 307 -2.37 -5.54 -16.02
C LEU A 307 -3.19 -4.27 -15.76
N TYR A 308 -3.29 -3.88 -14.49
CA TYR A 308 -3.94 -2.65 -14.06
C TYR A 308 -2.94 -1.51 -14.02
N VAL A 309 -3.35 -0.33 -14.48
CA VAL A 309 -2.56 0.90 -14.39
C VAL A 309 -3.34 1.97 -13.64
N VAL A 310 -2.72 2.54 -12.62
CA VAL A 310 -3.30 3.62 -11.79
C VAL A 310 -2.41 4.84 -11.92
N ASP A 311 -3.03 6.00 -12.16
CA ASP A 311 -2.35 7.30 -12.16
C ASP A 311 -2.63 8.00 -10.84
N ASP A 312 -1.56 8.23 -10.03
CA ASP A 312 -1.66 8.85 -8.71
C ASP A 312 -0.49 9.84 -8.50
N PRO A 313 -0.50 10.99 -9.19
CA PRO A 313 0.57 11.98 -9.08
C PRO A 313 0.60 12.68 -7.71
N GLU A 314 -0.52 12.72 -7.00
CA GLU A 314 -0.67 13.38 -5.70
C GLU A 314 -0.68 12.39 -4.53
N PHE A 315 -0.11 11.21 -4.72
CA PHE A 315 -0.13 10.14 -3.72
C PHE A 315 0.38 10.57 -2.35
N THR A 316 -0.23 9.99 -1.33
CA THR A 316 0.28 9.92 0.04
C THR A 316 0.75 8.50 0.34
N THR A 317 1.47 8.29 1.44
CA THR A 317 1.85 6.92 1.81
C THR A 317 0.63 6.06 2.11
N LYS A 318 -0.43 6.66 2.67
CA LYS A 318 -1.69 5.99 2.97
C LYS A 318 -2.46 5.63 1.69
N SER A 319 -2.69 6.58 0.77
CA SER A 319 -3.40 6.30 -0.49
C SER A 319 -2.70 5.21 -1.30
N LEU A 320 -1.36 5.24 -1.35
CA LEU A 320 -0.55 4.24 -2.03
C LEU A 320 -0.76 2.83 -1.44
N ILE A 321 -0.71 2.71 -0.11
CA ILE A 321 -0.94 1.44 0.58
C ILE A 321 -2.38 0.94 0.34
N ASP A 322 -3.37 1.82 0.46
CA ASP A 322 -4.78 1.49 0.25
C ASP A 322 -5.03 1.04 -1.20
N THR A 323 -4.41 1.70 -2.18
CA THR A 323 -4.46 1.30 -3.59
C THR A 323 -3.87 -0.10 -3.79
N ILE A 324 -2.67 -0.38 -3.28
CA ILE A 324 -2.05 -1.71 -3.38
C ILE A 324 -2.97 -2.77 -2.77
N LYS A 325 -3.44 -2.57 -1.54
CA LYS A 325 -4.34 -3.50 -0.84
C LYS A 325 -5.64 -3.72 -1.61
N TYR A 326 -6.22 -2.66 -2.15
CA TYR A 326 -7.45 -2.75 -2.94
C TYR A 326 -7.29 -3.67 -4.15
N TYR A 327 -6.23 -3.50 -4.94
CA TYR A 327 -6.00 -4.33 -6.13
C TYR A 327 -5.61 -5.76 -5.78
N VAL A 328 -4.84 -5.96 -4.72
CA VAL A 328 -4.47 -7.32 -4.25
C VAL A 328 -5.70 -8.08 -3.78
N TYR A 329 -6.50 -7.49 -2.88
CA TYR A 329 -7.62 -8.21 -2.27
C TYR A 329 -8.84 -8.37 -3.20
N ASN A 330 -9.11 -7.39 -4.07
CA ASN A 330 -10.29 -7.45 -4.93
C ASN A 330 -10.01 -8.06 -6.31
N TYR A 331 -8.79 -7.97 -6.81
CA TYR A 331 -8.45 -8.42 -8.16
C TYR A 331 -7.40 -9.53 -8.20
N GLY A 332 -6.79 -9.88 -7.07
CA GLY A 332 -5.76 -10.92 -7.00
C GLY A 332 -4.47 -10.52 -7.70
N VAL A 333 -4.03 -9.28 -7.53
CA VAL A 333 -2.74 -8.81 -8.05
C VAL A 333 -1.61 -9.44 -7.26
N GLU A 334 -0.60 -9.97 -7.96
CA GLU A 334 0.59 -10.61 -7.37
C GLU A 334 1.88 -9.82 -7.61
N THR A 335 1.89 -8.94 -8.61
CA THR A 335 3.05 -8.10 -8.95
C THR A 335 2.66 -6.64 -8.92
N VAL A 336 3.40 -5.84 -8.17
CA VAL A 336 3.20 -4.39 -8.05
C VAL A 336 4.45 -3.66 -8.50
N CYS A 337 4.28 -2.69 -9.37
CA CYS A 337 5.32 -1.71 -9.71
C CYS A 337 4.85 -0.33 -9.29
N PHE A 338 5.63 0.35 -8.47
CA PHE A 338 5.43 1.75 -8.11
C PHE A 338 6.51 2.61 -8.80
N ASP A 339 6.12 3.46 -9.71
CA ASP A 339 7.03 4.31 -10.48
C ASP A 339 6.78 5.78 -10.17
N TYR A 340 7.52 6.35 -9.20
CA TYR A 340 8.67 5.86 -8.44
C TYR A 340 8.74 6.48 -7.03
N ILE A 341 9.69 6.04 -6.18
CA ILE A 341 9.96 6.65 -4.87
C ILE A 341 10.50 8.06 -5.06
N GLN A 342 9.70 9.05 -4.70
CA GLN A 342 10.03 10.46 -4.78
C GLN A 342 9.47 11.24 -3.58
N ASN A 343 10.10 12.36 -3.28
CA ASN A 343 9.60 13.30 -2.30
C ASN A 343 8.61 14.24 -2.98
N ASN A 344 7.31 13.93 -2.90
CA ASN A 344 6.27 14.88 -3.28
C ASN A 344 5.77 15.66 -2.05
N GLY A 345 5.12 16.82 -2.29
CA GLY A 345 4.62 17.68 -1.21
C GLY A 345 3.55 17.04 -0.33
N PHE A 346 2.78 16.08 -0.86
CA PHE A 346 1.72 15.38 -0.14
C PHE A 346 2.29 14.38 0.87
N VAL A 347 3.26 13.57 0.46
CA VAL A 347 3.98 12.63 1.35
C VAL A 347 4.75 13.40 2.43
N ALA A 348 5.45 14.49 2.06
CA ALA A 348 6.18 15.31 3.00
C ALA A 348 5.25 15.95 4.06
N LYS A 349 4.08 16.44 3.64
CA LYS A 349 3.07 16.99 4.54
C LYS A 349 2.47 15.94 5.45
N GLU A 350 2.13 14.75 4.92
CA GLU A 350 1.60 13.63 5.69
C GLU A 350 2.57 13.24 6.81
N ILE A 351 3.83 12.94 6.48
CA ILE A 351 4.85 12.50 7.44
C ILE A 351 5.17 13.60 8.46
N SER A 352 5.24 14.86 8.02
CA SER A 352 5.45 15.99 8.94
C SER A 352 4.29 16.18 9.91
N SER A 353 3.05 15.90 9.48
CA SER A 353 1.86 15.95 10.35
C SER A 353 1.88 14.86 11.41
N GLU A 354 2.28 13.64 11.05
CA GLU A 354 2.40 12.52 11.98
C GLU A 354 3.50 12.74 13.03
N THR A 355 4.65 13.27 12.60
CA THR A 355 5.81 13.49 13.48
C THR A 355 5.76 14.83 14.23
N LYS A 356 4.83 15.71 13.87
CA LYS A 356 4.66 17.10 14.38
C LYS A 356 5.88 18.01 14.16
N VAL A 357 6.80 17.62 13.28
CA VAL A 357 7.98 18.43 12.87
C VAL A 357 8.26 18.23 11.38
N PRO A 358 8.71 19.27 10.67
CA PRO A 358 9.15 19.13 9.28
C PRO A 358 10.26 18.09 9.17
N GLN A 359 10.12 17.19 8.22
CA GLN A 359 11.08 16.12 7.99
C GLN A 359 12.00 16.46 6.82
N ARG A 360 13.25 16.03 6.93
CA ARG A 360 14.22 16.10 5.83
C ARG A 360 13.81 15.11 4.73
N GLU A 361 14.17 15.41 3.48
CA GLU A 361 13.85 14.59 2.32
C GLU A 361 14.27 13.12 2.49
N ASP A 362 15.48 12.86 3.01
CA ASP A 362 15.96 11.50 3.24
C ASP A 362 15.10 10.71 4.23
N MET A 363 14.53 11.38 5.24
CA MET A 363 13.61 10.76 6.20
C MET A 363 12.23 10.49 5.58
N VAL A 364 11.76 11.37 4.69
CA VAL A 364 10.51 11.17 3.93
C VAL A 364 10.65 9.95 3.02
N LEU A 365 11.74 9.86 2.26
CA LEU A 365 12.01 8.72 1.37
C LEU A 365 12.16 7.41 2.15
N LEU A 366 12.80 7.46 3.33
CA LEU A 366 12.93 6.29 4.19
C LEU A 366 11.57 5.82 4.72
N ALA A 367 10.73 6.74 5.18
CA ALA A 367 9.39 6.41 5.67
C ALA A 367 8.52 5.79 4.57
N LEU A 368 8.56 6.35 3.35
CA LEU A 368 7.87 5.78 2.20
C LEU A 368 8.38 4.36 1.88
N THR A 369 9.72 4.17 1.87
CA THR A 369 10.34 2.87 1.63
C THR A 369 9.95 1.83 2.71
N ASP A 370 9.89 2.23 3.97
CA ASP A 370 9.45 1.38 5.09
C ASP A 370 8.01 0.92 4.90
N ARG A 371 7.11 1.84 4.54
CA ARG A 371 5.69 1.53 4.33
C ARG A 371 5.47 0.64 3.11
N LEU A 372 6.24 0.84 2.03
CA LEU A 372 6.23 -0.06 0.87
C LEU A 372 6.70 -1.46 1.26
N LYS A 373 7.76 -1.59 2.08
CA LYS A 373 8.21 -2.90 2.59
C LYS A 373 7.17 -3.56 3.48
N GLN A 374 6.47 -2.79 4.30
CA GLN A 374 5.41 -3.31 5.15
C GLN A 374 4.25 -3.84 4.33
N VAL A 375 3.70 -3.08 3.38
CA VAL A 375 2.58 -3.53 2.54
C VAL A 375 2.97 -4.71 1.65
N GLN A 376 4.21 -4.74 1.13
CA GLN A 376 4.74 -5.88 0.39
C GLN A 376 4.64 -7.17 1.22
N ARG A 377 5.04 -7.13 2.50
CA ARG A 377 4.95 -8.30 3.40
C ARG A 377 3.52 -8.65 3.81
N GLU A 378 2.69 -7.63 4.07
CA GLU A 378 1.29 -7.84 4.47
C GLU A 378 0.45 -8.47 3.35
N CYS A 379 0.74 -8.12 2.12
CA CYS A 379 0.02 -8.59 0.93
C CYS A 379 0.68 -9.78 0.25
N ASP A 380 1.90 -10.14 0.66
CA ASP A 380 2.73 -11.19 0.05
C ASP A 380 2.86 -11.04 -1.48
N VAL A 381 3.17 -9.83 -1.93
CA VAL A 381 3.33 -9.52 -3.35
C VAL A 381 4.79 -9.30 -3.74
N SER A 382 5.11 -9.51 -5.00
CA SER A 382 6.35 -9.00 -5.60
C SER A 382 6.20 -7.49 -5.81
N LEU A 383 7.06 -6.68 -5.17
CA LEU A 383 7.02 -5.23 -5.33
C LEU A 383 8.34 -4.72 -5.90
N ILE A 384 8.28 -4.09 -7.07
CA ILE A 384 9.40 -3.39 -7.67
C ILE A 384 9.15 -1.89 -7.71
N THR A 385 10.16 -1.11 -7.44
CA THR A 385 10.06 0.35 -7.56
C THR A 385 11.36 0.94 -8.10
N ALA A 386 11.28 2.15 -8.57
CA ALA A 386 12.44 2.91 -8.99
C ALA A 386 12.78 4.00 -7.96
N ILE A 387 14.03 4.44 -7.97
CA ILE A 387 14.52 5.58 -7.19
C ILE A 387 15.54 6.36 -8.02
N GLN A 388 15.63 7.66 -7.81
CA GLN A 388 16.57 8.50 -8.51
C GLN A 388 17.96 8.45 -7.86
N LEU A 389 19.01 8.58 -8.65
CA LEU A 389 20.38 8.73 -8.15
C LEU A 389 20.65 10.18 -7.73
N ASN A 390 21.57 10.37 -6.79
CA ASN A 390 21.87 11.67 -6.20
C ASN A 390 23.11 12.37 -6.81
N GLY A 391 23.67 11.83 -7.89
CA GLY A 391 24.82 12.38 -8.61
C GLY A 391 26.18 11.89 -8.10
N GLN A 392 26.26 11.15 -7.01
CA GLN A 392 27.54 10.61 -6.51
C GLN A 392 28.14 9.55 -7.43
N GLU A 393 27.29 8.86 -8.23
CA GLU A 393 27.71 7.85 -9.19
C GLU A 393 28.65 8.37 -10.28
N ASP A 394 28.60 9.67 -10.59
CA ASP A 394 29.49 10.29 -11.60
C ASP A 394 30.96 10.32 -11.17
N ASN A 395 31.22 10.20 -9.88
CA ASN A 395 32.55 10.22 -9.28
C ASN A 395 33.04 8.84 -8.84
N MET A 396 32.28 7.78 -9.13
CA MET A 396 32.60 6.41 -8.71
C MET A 396 32.78 5.48 -9.90
N GLU A 397 33.87 4.73 -9.92
CA GLU A 397 34.08 3.68 -10.90
C GLU A 397 33.10 2.50 -10.72
N ASN A 398 32.72 2.25 -9.46
CA ASN A 398 31.70 1.27 -9.10
C ASN A 398 30.69 1.92 -8.14
N PRO A 399 29.45 2.16 -8.58
CA PRO A 399 28.41 2.74 -7.75
C PRO A 399 28.06 1.82 -6.56
N ASN A 400 27.63 2.43 -5.47
CA ASN A 400 27.22 1.74 -4.26
C ASN A 400 25.92 2.35 -3.70
N GLU A 401 25.48 1.87 -2.54
CA GLU A 401 24.23 2.33 -1.92
C GLU A 401 24.17 3.83 -1.63
N SER A 402 25.31 4.54 -1.53
CA SER A 402 25.32 5.99 -1.31
C SER A 402 24.88 6.81 -2.52
N CYS A 403 24.87 6.20 -3.71
CA CYS A 403 24.43 6.84 -4.95
C CYS A 403 22.90 7.00 -5.03
N LEU A 404 22.14 6.28 -4.22
CA LEU A 404 20.68 6.35 -4.23
C LEU A 404 20.16 7.54 -3.41
N ALA A 405 19.10 8.19 -3.86
CA ALA A 405 18.39 9.17 -3.05
C ALA A 405 17.95 8.53 -1.72
N GLY A 406 18.12 9.22 -0.59
CA GLY A 406 17.93 8.63 0.75
C GLY A 406 18.99 7.61 1.19
N GLY A 407 19.96 7.27 0.34
CA GLY A 407 21.20 6.55 0.66
C GLY A 407 21.01 5.14 1.23
N LYS A 408 21.97 4.73 2.08
CA LYS A 408 22.06 3.37 2.67
C LYS A 408 20.80 2.91 3.41
N ALA A 409 20.04 3.83 3.99
CA ALA A 409 18.89 3.49 4.81
C ALA A 409 17.79 2.80 3.98
N ASN A 410 17.53 3.29 2.76
CA ASN A 410 16.56 2.70 1.85
C ASN A 410 16.99 1.29 1.39
N VAL A 411 18.26 1.09 1.06
CA VAL A 411 18.79 -0.21 0.65
C VAL A 411 18.61 -1.28 1.73
N ARG A 412 18.76 -0.91 3.01
CA ARG A 412 18.59 -1.86 4.13
C ARG A 412 17.20 -2.46 4.20
N LYS A 413 16.18 -1.75 3.72
CA LYS A 413 14.77 -2.19 3.76
C LYS A 413 14.38 -3.15 2.63
N THR A 414 15.16 -3.21 1.56
CA THR A 414 14.87 -4.01 0.36
C THR A 414 15.41 -5.44 0.47
N ASP A 415 14.89 -6.32 -0.37
CA ASP A 415 15.42 -7.67 -0.59
C ASP A 415 16.42 -7.67 -1.75
N GLY A 416 16.21 -6.83 -2.76
CA GLY A 416 17.11 -6.60 -3.86
C GLY A 416 17.30 -5.11 -4.18
N THR A 417 18.50 -4.72 -4.59
CA THR A 417 18.78 -3.36 -5.05
C THR A 417 19.78 -3.40 -6.18
N MET A 418 19.48 -2.70 -7.26
CA MET A 418 20.34 -2.55 -8.41
C MET A 418 20.46 -1.10 -8.84
N ILE A 419 21.58 -0.73 -9.45
CA ILE A 419 21.80 0.58 -10.07
C ILE A 419 22.04 0.40 -11.55
N MET A 420 21.32 1.14 -12.35
CA MET A 420 21.29 1.12 -13.80
C MET A 420 22.01 2.33 -14.37
N LEU A 421 23.07 2.12 -15.14
CA LEU A 421 23.87 3.16 -15.75
C LEU A 421 24.14 2.86 -17.24
N ARG A 422 24.52 3.87 -17.98
CA ARG A 422 25.14 3.68 -19.30
C ARG A 422 26.59 3.28 -19.09
N PRO A 423 27.09 2.23 -19.78
CA PRO A 423 28.50 1.86 -19.67
C PRO A 423 29.39 2.98 -20.18
N THR A 424 30.47 3.25 -19.48
CA THR A 424 31.46 4.23 -19.87
C THR A 424 32.33 3.72 -21.03
N LYS A 425 33.00 4.61 -21.77
CA LYS A 425 33.94 4.22 -22.83
C LYS A 425 35.07 3.32 -22.30
N LYS A 426 35.52 3.54 -21.07
CA LYS A 426 36.53 2.74 -20.38
C LYS A 426 36.02 1.31 -20.14
N GLU A 427 34.83 1.18 -19.59
CA GLU A 427 34.18 -0.12 -19.34
C GLU A 427 34.00 -0.89 -20.66
N LEU A 428 33.45 -0.24 -21.70
CA LEU A 428 33.28 -0.88 -23.02
C LEU A 428 34.59 -1.39 -23.60
N ALA A 429 35.68 -0.63 -23.43
CA ALA A 429 37.00 -1.08 -23.86
C ALA A 429 37.51 -2.29 -23.07
N GLN A 430 37.23 -2.36 -21.77
CA GLN A 430 37.62 -3.50 -20.94
C GLN A 430 36.85 -4.79 -21.28
N VAL A 431 35.59 -4.67 -21.71
CA VAL A 431 34.74 -5.81 -22.05
C VAL A 431 34.60 -6.08 -23.56
N ASP A 432 35.43 -5.45 -24.43
CA ASP A 432 35.30 -5.56 -25.88
C ASP A 432 35.43 -7.02 -26.39
N VAL A 433 36.27 -7.84 -25.76
CA VAL A 433 36.38 -9.28 -26.07
C VAL A 433 35.06 -10.01 -25.78
N LEU A 434 34.38 -9.67 -24.69
CA LEU A 434 33.08 -10.29 -24.35
C LEU A 434 31.99 -9.84 -25.32
N ILE A 435 32.00 -8.57 -25.71
CA ILE A 435 31.10 -8.03 -26.75
C ILE A 435 31.31 -8.79 -28.06
N GLY A 436 32.57 -9.01 -28.44
CA GLY A 436 32.90 -9.76 -29.65
C GLY A 436 32.41 -11.20 -29.62
N LYS A 437 32.64 -11.92 -28.51
CA LYS A 437 32.17 -13.30 -28.30
C LYS A 437 30.65 -13.39 -28.38
N TRP A 438 29.95 -12.49 -27.70
CA TRP A 438 28.48 -12.47 -27.69
C TRP A 438 27.91 -12.27 -29.11
N ASN A 439 28.45 -11.30 -29.87
CA ASN A 439 28.04 -11.05 -31.26
C ASN A 439 28.29 -12.25 -32.19
N GLN A 440 29.39 -12.98 -32.00
CA GLN A 440 29.67 -14.19 -32.77
C GLN A 440 28.68 -15.33 -32.47
N GLN A 441 28.32 -15.50 -31.19
CA GLN A 441 27.41 -16.58 -30.76
C GLN A 441 25.95 -16.31 -31.14
N ASN A 442 25.50 -15.05 -31.05
CA ASN A 442 24.09 -14.70 -31.23
C ASN A 442 23.76 -14.19 -32.63
N ASN A 443 24.77 -13.97 -33.48
CA ASN A 443 24.67 -13.51 -34.88
C ASN A 443 23.45 -12.55 -35.07
N PRO A 444 23.49 -11.34 -34.51
CA PRO A 444 22.32 -10.46 -34.48
C PRO A 444 22.05 -9.87 -35.86
N ILE A 445 21.61 -10.71 -36.79
CA ILE A 445 21.34 -10.40 -38.22
C ILE A 445 20.44 -9.17 -38.38
N LYS A 446 19.61 -8.88 -37.39
CA LYS A 446 18.69 -7.71 -37.41
C LYS A 446 19.36 -6.35 -37.34
N PHE A 447 20.59 -6.29 -36.83
CA PHE A 447 21.25 -5.00 -36.61
C PHE A 447 22.28 -4.66 -37.68
N GLY A 448 22.65 -5.60 -38.54
CA GLY A 448 23.67 -5.39 -39.62
C GLY A 448 25.04 -4.94 -39.13
N GLU A 449 25.15 -4.61 -37.85
CA GLU A 449 26.31 -4.08 -37.16
C GLU A 449 26.54 -4.81 -35.83
N LYS A 450 27.74 -4.64 -35.23
CA LYS A 450 28.07 -5.15 -33.91
C LYS A 450 27.15 -4.54 -32.84
N VAL A 451 26.40 -5.36 -32.10
CA VAL A 451 25.61 -4.91 -30.97
C VAL A 451 26.53 -4.58 -29.80
N ILE A 452 26.39 -3.38 -29.26
CA ILE A 452 27.18 -2.88 -28.13
C ILE A 452 26.21 -2.66 -26.96
N PRO A 453 26.54 -3.10 -25.72
CA PRO A 453 25.67 -2.85 -24.57
C PRO A 453 25.53 -1.35 -24.36
N ASN A 454 24.27 -0.91 -24.15
CA ASN A 454 23.94 0.47 -23.86
C ASN A 454 23.44 0.67 -22.42
N ASN A 455 23.38 -0.42 -21.65
CA ASN A 455 22.97 -0.44 -20.26
C ASN A 455 23.86 -1.41 -19.47
N VAL A 456 24.25 -1.03 -18.25
CA VAL A 456 24.92 -1.88 -17.27
C VAL A 456 24.19 -1.79 -15.94
N ILE A 457 23.86 -2.94 -15.38
CA ILE A 457 23.18 -3.06 -14.10
C ILE A 457 24.19 -3.50 -13.05
N HIS A 458 24.45 -2.66 -12.07
CA HIS A 458 25.29 -2.96 -10.91
C HIS A 458 24.43 -3.55 -9.79
N ILE A 459 24.74 -4.73 -9.30
CA ILE A 459 24.01 -5.38 -8.21
C ILE A 459 24.56 -4.87 -6.88
N ILE A 460 23.73 -4.14 -6.16
CA ILE A 460 24.09 -3.48 -4.87
C ILE A 460 23.73 -4.37 -3.69
N LYS A 461 22.60 -5.09 -3.79
CA LYS A 461 22.10 -6.00 -2.76
C LYS A 461 21.26 -7.11 -3.40
N GLY A 462 21.42 -8.34 -2.94
CA GLY A 462 20.59 -9.48 -3.28
C GLY A 462 20.49 -10.40 -2.08
N ARG A 463 19.33 -10.38 -1.38
CA ARG A 463 19.10 -11.29 -0.27
C ARG A 463 18.85 -12.70 -0.80
N GLY A 464 19.60 -13.68 -0.30
CA GLY A 464 19.51 -15.07 -0.78
C GLY A 464 20.12 -15.33 -2.15
N SER A 465 20.84 -14.35 -2.73
CA SER A 465 21.58 -14.55 -3.98
C SER A 465 22.77 -15.48 -3.77
N GLU A 466 22.97 -16.40 -4.69
CA GLU A 466 24.18 -17.23 -4.77
C GLU A 466 25.38 -16.47 -5.40
N TYR A 467 25.12 -15.31 -5.99
CA TYR A 467 26.11 -14.51 -6.70
C TYR A 467 26.65 -13.36 -5.85
N PRO A 468 27.92 -12.95 -6.08
CA PRO A 468 28.54 -11.90 -5.30
C PRO A 468 27.90 -10.53 -5.54
N ILE A 469 27.86 -9.69 -4.50
CA ILE A 469 27.47 -8.28 -4.59
C ILE A 469 28.54 -7.52 -5.37
N GLY A 470 28.12 -6.58 -6.21
CA GLY A 470 28.98 -5.77 -7.05
C GLY A 470 29.19 -6.33 -8.47
N LEU A 471 28.60 -7.51 -8.77
CA LEU A 471 28.59 -7.99 -10.17
C LEU A 471 27.82 -7.04 -11.08
N LYS A 472 28.14 -7.08 -12.36
CA LYS A 472 27.56 -6.25 -13.41
C LYS A 472 26.86 -7.12 -14.45
N VAL A 473 25.67 -6.72 -14.87
CA VAL A 473 24.92 -7.30 -15.99
C VAL A 473 24.94 -6.31 -17.14
N TYR A 474 25.54 -6.68 -18.25
CA TYR A 474 25.58 -5.88 -19.48
C TYR A 474 24.42 -6.24 -20.39
N GLN A 475 23.67 -5.23 -20.84
CA GLN A 475 22.45 -5.39 -21.63
C GLN A 475 22.44 -4.45 -22.84
N TYR A 476 21.75 -4.87 -23.88
CA TYR A 476 21.22 -3.98 -24.89
C TYR A 476 19.73 -3.72 -24.60
N VAL A 477 19.38 -2.47 -24.42
CA VAL A 477 18.01 -2.03 -24.14
C VAL A 477 17.46 -1.31 -25.35
N ASP A 478 16.33 -1.79 -25.87
CA ASP A 478 15.55 -1.10 -26.88
C ASP A 478 14.41 -0.33 -26.24
N LEU A 479 14.60 0.98 -26.09
CA LEU A 479 13.59 1.88 -25.53
C LEU A 479 12.36 2.02 -26.42
N GLY A 480 12.48 1.70 -27.72
CA GLY A 480 11.37 1.76 -28.68
C GLY A 480 10.35 0.66 -28.45
N THR A 481 10.78 -0.52 -28.08
CA THR A 481 9.91 -1.68 -27.82
C THR A 481 9.85 -2.08 -26.36
N SER A 482 10.45 -1.29 -25.45
CA SER A 482 10.52 -1.57 -24.00
C SER A 482 11.14 -2.93 -23.66
N THR A 483 12.08 -3.40 -24.49
CA THR A 483 12.72 -4.71 -24.32
C THR A 483 14.18 -4.58 -23.92
N SER A 484 14.69 -5.60 -23.23
CA SER A 484 16.09 -5.75 -22.91
C SER A 484 16.62 -7.12 -23.35
N ILE A 485 17.87 -7.14 -23.80
CA ILE A 485 18.59 -8.35 -24.19
C ILE A 485 19.82 -8.46 -23.32
N ASP A 486 19.93 -9.55 -22.59
CA ASP A 486 21.13 -9.87 -21.81
C ASP A 486 22.30 -10.22 -22.73
N MET A 487 23.46 -9.66 -22.45
CA MET A 487 24.66 -9.96 -23.19
C MET A 487 25.62 -10.86 -22.41
N PHE A 488 26.10 -10.39 -21.28
CA PHE A 488 27.01 -11.13 -20.40
C PHE A 488 27.06 -10.50 -19.01
N CYS A 489 27.64 -11.26 -18.07
CA CYS A 489 27.91 -10.78 -16.71
C CYS A 489 29.42 -10.67 -16.48
N THR A 490 29.80 -9.76 -15.60
CA THR A 490 31.15 -9.59 -15.09
C THR A 490 31.17 -9.43 -13.58
N ASP A 491 32.32 -9.64 -12.97
CA ASP A 491 32.57 -9.18 -11.62
C ASP A 491 32.72 -7.64 -11.57
N ARG A 492 33.05 -7.12 -10.40
CA ARG A 492 33.25 -5.69 -10.16
C ARG A 492 34.37 -5.08 -11.02
N ASP A 493 35.37 -5.86 -11.36
CA ASP A 493 36.58 -5.44 -12.10
C ASP A 493 36.49 -5.71 -13.61
N ASN A 494 35.26 -6.00 -14.08
CA ASN A 494 34.95 -6.34 -15.50
C ASN A 494 35.56 -7.67 -16.00
N SER A 495 35.97 -8.57 -15.09
CA SER A 495 36.31 -9.93 -15.45
C SER A 495 35.07 -10.78 -15.71
N PRO A 496 35.06 -11.69 -16.70
CA PRO A 496 33.92 -12.53 -17.01
C PRO A 496 33.43 -13.29 -15.78
N LEU A 497 32.11 -13.28 -15.54
CA LEU A 497 31.46 -14.04 -14.49
C LEU A 497 30.38 -14.95 -15.11
N ASP A 498 30.47 -16.24 -14.80
CA ASP A 498 29.43 -17.18 -15.23
C ASP A 498 28.21 -17.08 -14.33
N VAL A 499 27.16 -16.49 -14.89
CA VAL A 499 25.84 -16.40 -14.25
C VAL A 499 24.86 -17.18 -15.08
N LYS A 500 24.07 -18.04 -14.45
CA LYS A 500 23.04 -18.82 -15.12
C LYS A 500 22.01 -17.90 -15.77
N ASN A 501 21.67 -18.13 -17.02
CA ASN A 501 20.53 -17.47 -17.66
C ASN A 501 19.25 -18.22 -17.28
N LEU A 502 18.59 -17.78 -16.21
CA LEU A 502 17.41 -18.44 -15.64
C LEU A 502 16.14 -17.94 -16.33
N VAL A 503 15.47 -18.82 -17.06
CA VAL A 503 14.12 -18.58 -17.56
C VAL A 503 13.14 -19.11 -16.54
N ILE A 504 12.30 -18.21 -16.00
CA ILE A 504 11.22 -18.58 -15.10
C ILE A 504 9.97 -18.80 -15.94
N GLU A 505 9.43 -20.00 -15.92
CA GLU A 505 8.19 -20.38 -16.60
C GLU A 505 7.21 -20.95 -15.60
N TYR A 506 5.92 -20.66 -15.79
CA TYR A 506 4.82 -21.17 -14.99
C TYR A 506 3.95 -22.09 -15.84
N ASN A 507 3.71 -23.29 -15.35
CA ASN A 507 2.71 -24.19 -15.93
C ASN A 507 1.33 -23.76 -15.42
N GLU A 508 0.43 -23.38 -16.32
CA GLU A 508 -1.00 -23.20 -16.01
C GLU A 508 -1.71 -24.54 -15.96
#